data_e63fe37a7769ea05cf08cb136779569a
#
_entry.id   e63fe37a7769ea05cf08cb136779569a
#
_cell.length_a   1.000
_cell.length_b   1.000
_cell.length_c   1.000
_cell.angle_alpha   90.00
_cell.angle_beta   90.00
_cell.angle_gamma   90.00
#
_symmetry.space_group_name_H-M   'P 1'
#
loop_
_entity.id
_entity.type
_entity.pdbx_description
1 polymer ?
#
loop_
_entity_poly.entity_id
_entity_poly.type
_entity_poly.pdbx_seq_one_letter_code
_entity_poly.pdbx_strand_id
1 'polypeptide(L)'
;MKKRIKKMITAAAILLAAGILYYIINRLTGFAIPCPFHLVTGFYCPGCGISRMFISLFQLDFVTALHQNAAIMILFPLFIVLAVVSVRSYIKTGNMPNSKWFNILTIVLICCFVLFGVLRNIPYFSFLAPL
;
A
#
# COMPACT_ATOMS: atom_id res chain seq x y z
N MET A 1 -9.09 11.09 24.65
CA MET A 1 -8.69 11.69 23.37
C MET A 1 -7.17 11.88 23.26
N LYS A 2 -6.51 12.61 24.16
CA LYS A 2 -5.04 12.87 24.13
C LYS A 2 -4.18 11.60 24.06
N LYS A 3 -4.48 10.54 24.83
CA LYS A 3 -3.73 9.26 24.79
C LYS A 3 -3.82 8.56 23.43
N ARG A 4 -4.98 8.61 22.75
CA ARG A 4 -5.17 7.98 21.41
C ARG A 4 -4.39 8.74 20.35
N ILE A 5 -4.44 10.06 20.37
CA ILE A 5 -3.67 10.93 19.46
C ILE A 5 -2.17 10.66 19.65
N LYS A 6 -1.67 10.64 20.88
CA LYS A 6 -0.25 10.32 21.16
C LYS A 6 0.14 8.96 20.59
N LYS A 7 -0.69 7.91 20.83
CA LYS A 7 -0.44 6.57 20.28
C LYS A 7 -0.36 6.56 18.75
N MET A 8 -1.25 7.29 18.09
CA MET A 8 -1.26 7.39 16.63
C MET A 8 -0.06 8.14 16.08
N ILE A 9 0.31 9.27 16.71
CA ILE A 9 1.50 10.04 16.32
C ILE A 9 2.76 9.18 16.49
N THR A 10 2.87 8.46 17.61
CA THR A 10 4.02 7.57 17.85
C THR A 10 4.08 6.44 16.79
N ALA A 11 2.95 5.80 16.48
CA ALA A 11 2.90 4.77 15.44
C ALA A 11 3.25 5.33 14.07
N ALA A 12 2.73 6.50 13.71
CA ALA A 12 3.05 7.17 12.44
C ALA A 12 4.55 7.55 12.38
N ALA A 13 5.13 8.06 13.46
CA ALA A 13 6.55 8.39 13.53
C ALA A 13 7.44 7.15 13.35
N ILE A 14 7.09 6.03 13.99
CA ILE A 14 7.82 4.76 13.83
C ILE A 14 7.74 4.27 12.39
N LEU A 15 6.55 4.30 11.77
CA LEU A 15 6.38 3.87 10.38
C LEU A 15 7.17 4.77 9.41
N LEU A 16 7.15 6.08 9.62
CA LEU A 16 7.93 7.02 8.82
C LEU A 16 9.44 6.79 8.98
N ALA A 17 9.92 6.60 10.20
CA ALA A 17 11.33 6.32 10.47
C ALA A 17 11.77 5.01 9.80
N ALA A 18 10.96 3.94 9.90
CA ALA A 18 11.22 2.67 9.24
C ALA A 18 11.22 2.81 7.70
N GLY A 19 10.30 3.59 7.14
CA GLY A 19 10.24 3.86 5.70
C GLY A 19 11.46 4.65 5.20
N ILE A 20 11.88 5.67 5.93
CA ILE A 20 13.09 6.45 5.61
C ILE A 20 14.34 5.57 5.69
N LEU A 21 14.46 4.77 6.77
CA LEU A 21 15.59 3.85 6.93
C LEU A 21 15.65 2.83 5.79
N TYR A 22 14.50 2.24 5.43
CA TYR A 22 14.40 1.33 4.28
C TYR A 22 14.82 2.01 2.98
N TYR A 23 14.36 3.24 2.73
CA TYR A 23 14.73 4.01 1.55
C TYR A 23 16.24 4.25 1.48
N ILE A 24 16.86 4.65 2.59
CA ILE A 24 18.32 4.88 2.67
C ILE A 24 19.09 3.58 2.39
N ILE A 25 18.69 2.47 3.03
CA ILE A 25 19.34 1.16 2.82
C ILE A 25 19.23 0.76 1.34
N ASN A 26 18.04 0.88 0.75
CA ASN A 26 17.83 0.56 -0.66
C ASN A 26 18.71 1.42 -1.59
N ARG A 27 18.86 2.72 -1.30
CA ARG A 27 19.70 3.62 -2.11
C ARG A 27 21.19 3.31 -2.00
N LEU A 28 21.65 2.87 -0.84
CA LEU A 28 23.07 2.58 -0.59
C LEU A 28 23.46 1.18 -1.07
N THR A 29 22.59 0.20 -0.95
CA THR A 29 22.91 -1.22 -1.20
C THR A 29 22.23 -1.79 -2.44
N GLY A 30 21.25 -1.10 -3.03
CA GLY A 30 20.39 -1.65 -4.08
C GLY A 30 19.46 -2.77 -3.58
N PHE A 31 19.47 -3.06 -2.28
CA PHE A 31 18.69 -4.16 -1.69
C PHE A 31 17.21 -3.81 -1.67
N ALA A 32 16.41 -4.54 -2.45
CA ALA A 32 14.95 -4.50 -2.38
C ALA A 32 14.45 -5.78 -1.73
N ILE A 33 13.55 -5.63 -0.74
CA ILE A 33 12.96 -6.80 -0.07
C ILE A 33 12.14 -7.59 -1.10
N PRO A 34 12.53 -8.85 -1.40
CA PRO A 34 11.76 -9.68 -2.31
C PRO A 34 10.42 -10.06 -1.67
N CYS A 35 9.40 -10.24 -2.49
CA CYS A 35 8.11 -10.70 -2.02
C CYS A 35 8.19 -12.18 -1.61
N PRO A 36 7.94 -12.54 -0.34
CA PRO A 36 8.02 -13.94 0.10
C PRO A 36 7.00 -14.83 -0.62
N PHE A 37 5.84 -14.30 -0.95
CA PHE A 37 4.83 -15.01 -1.72
C PHE A 37 5.34 -15.38 -3.13
N HIS A 38 6.00 -14.44 -3.80
CA HIS A 38 6.59 -14.67 -5.11
C HIS A 38 7.73 -15.68 -5.07
N LEU A 39 8.57 -15.62 -4.02
CA LEU A 39 9.68 -16.57 -3.84
C LEU A 39 9.19 -18.00 -3.65
N VAL A 40 8.06 -18.22 -2.96
CA VAL A 40 7.56 -19.57 -2.66
C VAL A 40 6.68 -20.11 -3.77
N THR A 41 5.83 -19.27 -4.37
CA THR A 41 4.80 -19.71 -5.32
C THR A 41 5.13 -19.42 -6.79
N GLY A 42 6.07 -18.51 -7.06
CA GLY A 42 6.33 -17.97 -8.39
C GLY A 42 5.27 -16.97 -8.88
N PHE A 43 4.15 -16.81 -8.15
CA PHE A 43 3.09 -15.88 -8.52
C PHE A 43 3.30 -14.49 -7.91
N TYR A 44 2.84 -13.46 -8.61
CA TYR A 44 2.84 -12.09 -8.11
C TYR A 44 1.64 -11.86 -7.18
N CYS A 45 1.88 -11.50 -5.92
CA CYS A 45 0.82 -11.05 -5.03
C CYS A 45 0.36 -9.62 -5.42
N PRO A 46 -0.83 -9.18 -5.04
CA PRO A 46 -1.31 -7.81 -5.35
C PRO A 46 -0.43 -6.70 -4.77
N GLY A 47 0.37 -7.00 -3.74
CA GLY A 47 1.33 -6.08 -3.12
C GLY A 47 2.74 -6.10 -3.73
N CYS A 48 3.03 -7.02 -4.69
CA CYS A 48 4.35 -7.06 -5.33
C CYS A 48 4.66 -5.73 -6.02
N GLY A 49 5.90 -5.24 -5.83
CA GLY A 49 6.34 -3.96 -6.40
C GLY A 49 6.00 -2.72 -5.57
N ILE A 50 5.29 -2.85 -4.42
CA ILE A 50 4.88 -1.71 -3.60
C ILE A 50 6.06 -0.87 -3.11
N SER A 51 7.14 -1.52 -2.67
CA SER A 51 8.35 -0.83 -2.20
C SER A 51 9.03 -0.06 -3.33
N ARG A 52 9.14 -0.68 -4.52
CA ARG A 52 9.72 -0.04 -5.71
C ARG A 52 8.83 1.11 -6.19
N MET A 53 7.50 0.94 -6.16
CA MET A 53 6.55 1.99 -6.48
C MET A 53 6.76 3.23 -5.60
N PHE A 54 6.88 3.06 -4.28
CA PHE A 54 7.14 4.18 -3.39
C PHE A 54 8.50 4.84 -3.65
N ILE A 55 9.55 4.05 -3.93
CA ILE A 55 10.87 4.60 -4.28
C ILE A 55 10.77 5.46 -5.55
N SER A 56 10.10 4.96 -6.60
CA SER A 56 9.87 5.71 -7.84
C SER A 56 9.03 6.97 -7.60
N LEU A 57 8.04 6.89 -6.72
CA LEU A 57 7.22 8.04 -6.34
C LEU A 57 8.05 9.14 -5.66
N PHE A 58 8.97 8.77 -4.75
CA PHE A 58 9.90 9.73 -4.13
C PHE A 58 10.88 10.35 -5.13
N GLN A 59 11.14 9.67 -6.25
CA GLN A 59 11.95 10.18 -7.35
C GLN A 59 11.12 11.00 -8.37
N LEU A 60 9.82 11.19 -8.11
CA LEU A 60 8.86 11.85 -9.01
C LEU A 60 8.67 11.14 -10.36
N ASP A 61 9.06 9.86 -10.43
CA ASP A 61 8.87 9.01 -11.60
C ASP A 61 7.53 8.25 -11.50
N PHE A 62 6.47 8.95 -11.89
CA PHE A 62 5.10 8.43 -11.82
C PHE A 62 4.86 7.28 -12.81
N VAL A 63 5.55 7.28 -13.94
CA VAL A 63 5.39 6.24 -14.96
C VAL A 63 5.93 4.92 -14.44
N THR A 64 7.16 4.91 -13.95
CA THR A 64 7.75 3.71 -13.34
C THR A 64 6.97 3.28 -12.11
N ALA A 65 6.50 4.21 -11.26
CA ALA A 65 5.65 3.89 -10.12
C ALA A 65 4.36 3.15 -10.53
N LEU A 66 3.71 3.61 -11.60
CA LEU A 66 2.51 2.97 -12.15
C LEU A 66 2.80 1.55 -12.66
N HIS A 67 3.91 1.34 -13.34
CA HIS A 67 4.33 0.02 -13.82
C HIS A 67 4.67 -0.94 -12.67
N GLN A 68 5.20 -0.44 -11.55
CA GLN A 68 5.50 -1.29 -10.40
C GLN A 68 4.23 -1.80 -9.69
N ASN A 69 3.23 -0.94 -9.50
CA ASN A 69 1.94 -1.36 -8.93
C ASN A 69 0.79 -0.40 -9.30
N ALA A 70 0.17 -0.67 -10.45
CA ALA A 70 -0.94 0.14 -10.97
C ALA A 70 -2.15 0.18 -10.00
N ALA A 71 -2.47 -0.94 -9.34
CA ALA A 71 -3.64 -0.98 -8.46
C ALA A 71 -3.48 -0.02 -7.28
N ILE A 72 -2.34 -0.04 -6.59
CA ILE A 72 -2.10 0.89 -5.47
C ILE A 72 -2.11 2.32 -5.98
N MET A 73 -1.47 2.59 -7.09
CA MET A 73 -1.38 3.93 -7.66
C MET A 73 -2.76 4.52 -7.98
N ILE A 74 -3.63 3.73 -8.64
CA ILE A 74 -4.98 4.15 -9.02
C ILE A 74 -5.91 4.24 -7.80
N LEU A 75 -5.79 3.29 -6.87
CA LEU A 75 -6.65 3.23 -5.68
C LEU A 75 -6.12 4.11 -4.52
N PHE A 76 -4.98 4.77 -4.69
CA PHE A 76 -4.36 5.59 -3.66
C PHE A 76 -5.28 6.68 -3.07
N PRO A 77 -6.05 7.44 -3.87
CA PRO A 77 -7.01 8.40 -3.32
C PRO A 77 -8.05 7.75 -2.41
N LEU A 78 -8.56 6.57 -2.80
CA LEU A 78 -9.52 5.83 -1.99
C LEU A 78 -8.91 5.33 -0.68
N PHE A 79 -7.64 4.87 -0.70
CA PHE A 79 -6.90 4.53 0.51
C PHE A 79 -6.79 5.72 1.46
N ILE A 80 -6.47 6.90 0.95
CA ILE A 80 -6.38 8.12 1.76
C ILE A 80 -7.72 8.43 2.42
N VAL A 81 -8.82 8.40 1.66
CA VAL A 81 -10.17 8.67 2.20
C VAL A 81 -10.52 7.69 3.31
N LEU A 82 -10.35 6.38 3.08
CA LEU A 82 -10.63 5.35 4.08
C LEU A 82 -9.73 5.50 5.31
N ALA A 83 -8.46 5.82 5.14
CA ALA A 83 -7.52 6.06 6.23
C ALA A 83 -7.94 7.28 7.06
N VAL A 84 -8.26 8.42 6.42
CA VAL A 84 -8.71 9.64 7.12
C VAL A 84 -9.99 9.39 7.91
N VAL A 85 -10.98 8.71 7.31
CA VAL A 85 -12.24 8.38 8.00
C VAL A 85 -11.97 7.45 9.19
N SER A 86 -11.11 6.45 9.03
CA SER A 86 -10.73 5.51 10.09
C SER A 86 -10.03 6.23 11.25
N VAL A 87 -9.05 7.08 10.94
CA VAL A 87 -8.31 7.89 11.92
C VAL A 87 -9.25 8.80 12.69
N ARG A 88 -10.13 9.53 12.01
CA ARG A 88 -11.11 10.42 12.64
C ARG A 88 -12.06 9.67 13.56
N SER A 89 -12.59 8.53 13.11
CA SER A 89 -13.46 7.69 13.92
C SER A 89 -12.74 7.20 15.17
N TYR A 90 -11.55 6.63 15.00
CA TYR A 90 -10.76 6.12 16.12
C TYR A 90 -10.40 7.19 17.16
N ILE A 91 -10.04 8.40 16.73
CA ILE A 91 -9.75 9.51 17.66
C ILE A 91 -11.00 9.88 18.45
N LYS A 92 -12.17 9.97 17.79
CA LYS A 92 -13.42 10.39 18.42
C LYS A 92 -14.00 9.30 19.32
N THR A 93 -14.19 8.10 18.80
CA THR A 93 -14.96 7.03 19.47
C THR A 93 -14.08 5.94 20.09
N GLY A 94 -12.88 5.75 19.60
CA GLY A 94 -12.00 4.63 19.93
C GLY A 94 -12.25 3.38 19.09
N ASN A 95 -13.21 3.41 18.16
CA ASN A 95 -13.60 2.31 17.32
C ASN A 95 -13.42 2.64 15.85
N MET A 96 -13.28 1.60 15.01
CA MET A 96 -13.31 1.75 13.56
C MET A 96 -14.70 2.20 13.09
N PRO A 97 -14.79 2.91 11.95
CA PRO A 97 -16.08 3.29 11.37
C PRO A 97 -16.89 2.04 11.04
N ASN A 98 -18.17 2.02 11.42
CA ASN A 98 -19.10 0.95 11.08
C ASN A 98 -20.30 1.52 10.31
N SER A 99 -20.03 2.25 9.23
CA SER A 99 -21.07 2.72 8.34
C SER A 99 -21.18 1.80 7.11
N LYS A 100 -22.40 1.67 6.57
CA LYS A 100 -22.64 0.85 5.36
C LYS A 100 -21.72 1.26 4.21
N TRP A 101 -21.58 2.54 3.98
CA TRP A 101 -20.72 3.07 2.91
C TRP A 101 -19.23 2.75 3.12
N PHE A 102 -18.74 2.88 4.36
CA PHE A 102 -17.36 2.55 4.68
C PHE A 102 -17.09 1.06 4.42
N ASN A 103 -18.00 0.19 4.85
CA ASN A 103 -17.87 -1.24 4.66
C ASN A 103 -17.93 -1.62 3.17
N ILE A 104 -18.84 -1.03 2.40
CA ILE A 104 -18.95 -1.24 0.95
C ILE A 104 -17.66 -0.81 0.25
N LEU A 105 -17.16 0.39 0.51
CA LEU A 105 -15.93 0.90 -0.10
C LEU A 105 -14.71 0.03 0.26
N THR A 106 -14.64 -0.46 1.49
CA THR A 106 -13.58 -1.37 1.94
C THR A 106 -13.66 -2.71 1.20
N ILE A 107 -14.85 -3.28 1.05
CA ILE A 107 -15.06 -4.53 0.31
C ILE A 107 -14.69 -4.34 -1.17
N VAL A 108 -15.14 -3.26 -1.80
CA VAL A 108 -14.80 -2.93 -3.19
C VAL A 108 -13.27 -2.83 -3.35
N LEU A 109 -12.60 -2.15 -2.44
CA LEU A 109 -11.15 -2.03 -2.44
C LEU A 109 -10.47 -3.39 -2.38
N ILE A 110 -10.90 -4.28 -1.46
CA ILE A 110 -10.37 -5.63 -1.32
C ILE A 110 -10.61 -6.44 -2.60
N CYS A 111 -11.83 -6.40 -3.15
CA CYS A 111 -12.16 -7.09 -4.40
C CYS A 111 -11.30 -6.61 -5.58
N CYS A 112 -11.09 -5.31 -5.72
CA CYS A 112 -10.20 -4.75 -6.75
C CYS A 112 -8.76 -5.24 -6.58
N PHE A 113 -8.28 -5.32 -5.34
CA PHE A 113 -6.94 -5.82 -5.04
C PHE A 113 -6.77 -7.30 -5.37
N VAL A 114 -7.75 -8.13 -4.99
CA VAL A 114 -7.74 -9.56 -5.31
C VAL A 114 -7.80 -9.76 -6.82
N LEU A 115 -8.71 -9.06 -7.50
CA LEU A 115 -8.85 -9.12 -8.95
C LEU A 115 -7.54 -8.73 -9.65
N PHE A 116 -6.91 -7.63 -9.22
CA PHE A 116 -5.62 -7.20 -9.75
C PHE A 116 -4.54 -8.27 -9.53
N GLY A 117 -4.49 -8.89 -8.34
CA GLY A 117 -3.56 -9.97 -8.03
C GLY A 117 -3.75 -11.19 -8.93
N VAL A 118 -4.98 -11.52 -9.30
CA VAL A 118 -5.28 -12.60 -10.25
C VAL A 118 -4.87 -12.20 -11.67
N LEU A 119 -5.30 -11.02 -12.13
CA LEU A 119 -5.05 -10.55 -13.50
C LEU A 119 -3.56 -10.49 -13.83
N ARG A 120 -2.72 -9.99 -12.92
CA ARG A 120 -1.28 -9.85 -13.17
C ARG A 120 -0.52 -11.17 -13.27
N ASN A 121 -1.16 -12.29 -12.92
CA ASN A 121 -0.58 -13.63 -13.08
C ASN A 121 -1.03 -14.33 -14.37
N ILE A 122 -1.90 -13.70 -15.15
CA ILE A 122 -2.34 -14.21 -16.45
C ILE A 122 -1.37 -13.72 -17.52
N PRO A 123 -0.84 -14.58 -18.38
CA PRO A 123 0.16 -14.19 -19.41
C PRO A 123 -0.29 -13.05 -20.33
N TYR A 124 -1.59 -12.96 -20.61
CA TYR A 124 -2.16 -11.88 -21.43
C TYR A 124 -2.02 -10.50 -20.80
N PHE A 125 -1.95 -10.43 -19.47
CA PHE A 125 -1.81 -9.19 -18.69
C PHE A 125 -0.40 -9.03 -18.10
N SER A 126 0.61 -9.59 -18.73
CA SER A 126 2.00 -9.53 -18.26
C SER A 126 2.52 -8.09 -18.05
N PHE A 127 1.95 -7.10 -18.74
CA PHE A 127 2.26 -5.68 -18.54
C PHE A 127 1.88 -5.14 -17.14
N LEU A 128 1.06 -5.86 -16.38
CA LEU A 128 0.74 -5.55 -14.98
C LEU A 128 1.75 -6.15 -13.99
N ALA A 129 2.66 -7.02 -14.46
CA ALA A 129 3.72 -7.55 -13.62
C ALA A 129 4.73 -6.43 -13.30
N PRO A 130 5.31 -6.40 -12.10
CA PRO A 130 6.30 -5.39 -11.74
C PRO A 130 7.58 -5.57 -12.58
N LEU A 131 8.18 -4.45 -12.97
CA LEU A 131 9.48 -4.41 -13.67
C LEU A 131 10.62 -4.89 -12.76
#